data_745dc747007dc11ef4577d4ec087f593
#
_entry.id   745dc747007dc11ef4577d4ec087f593
#
_cell.length_a   1.000
_cell.length_b   1.000
_cell.length_c   1.000
_cell.angle_alpha   90.00
_cell.angle_beta   90.00
_cell.angle_gamma   90.00
#
_symmetry.space_group_name_H-M   'P 1'
#
loop_
_entity.id
_entity.type
_entity.pdbx_description
1 polymer ?
#
loop_
_entity_poly.entity_id
_entity_poly.type
_entity_poly.pdbx_seq_one_letter_code
_entity_poly.pdbx_strand_id
1 'polypeptide(L)'
;MAIGYGALLPLHSTAADGPFALSTTMRQVAAQNLKMLVMTSPGERVWDLKFGVGIKNFLFWQNTPGTLSTIESRIRQQTTTYLPYIKIQSVLFNKSSEGRAGPSMMDNFLSIQINYIVTPLGIGGVLTVPVGVTA
;
A
#
# COMPACT_ATOMS: atom_id res chain seq x y z
N MET A 1 18.93 -19.20 -15.43
CA MET A 1 18.74 -17.77 -15.15
C MET A 1 17.28 -17.53 -14.87
N ALA A 2 16.96 -17.09 -13.66
CA ALA A 2 15.58 -16.66 -13.38
C ALA A 2 15.31 -15.33 -14.09
N ILE A 3 14.25 -15.26 -14.87
CA ILE A 3 13.79 -14.02 -15.47
C ILE A 3 12.86 -13.34 -14.47
N GLY A 4 13.31 -12.26 -13.88
CA GLY A 4 12.53 -11.46 -12.95
C GLY A 4 12.25 -10.06 -13.48
N TYR A 5 11.15 -9.47 -13.05
CA TYR A 5 10.76 -8.12 -13.42
C TYR A 5 11.42 -7.05 -12.54
N GLY A 6 11.87 -7.41 -11.37
CA GLY A 6 12.54 -6.51 -10.43
C GLY A 6 12.91 -7.19 -9.12
N ALA A 7 13.67 -6.50 -8.28
CA ALA A 7 14.03 -6.99 -6.96
C ALA A 7 12.79 -7.10 -6.06
N LEU A 8 12.71 -8.19 -5.30
CA LEU A 8 11.65 -8.39 -4.32
C LEU A 8 11.98 -7.61 -3.05
N LEU A 9 10.99 -6.92 -2.51
CA LEU A 9 11.10 -6.20 -1.23
C LEU A 9 10.40 -6.98 -0.10
N PRO A 10 10.99 -7.10 1.08
CA PRO A 10 12.32 -6.61 1.48
C PRO A 10 13.46 -7.34 0.79
N LEU A 11 14.56 -6.65 0.58
CA LEU A 11 15.74 -7.19 -0.11
C LEU A 11 16.33 -8.36 0.70
N HIS A 12 16.43 -9.52 0.07
CA HIS A 12 17.11 -10.69 0.61
C HIS A 12 17.80 -11.44 -0.52
N SER A 13 18.90 -12.10 -0.19
CA SER A 13 19.65 -12.90 -1.16
C SER A 13 19.07 -14.31 -1.23
N THR A 14 19.04 -14.86 -2.45
CA THR A 14 18.71 -16.27 -2.70
C THR A 14 19.81 -16.89 -3.54
N ALA A 15 20.13 -18.16 -3.24
CA ALA A 15 21.15 -18.88 -3.99
C ALA A 15 20.78 -19.11 -5.47
N ALA A 16 19.49 -19.06 -5.80
CA ALA A 16 18.99 -19.31 -7.16
C ALA A 16 18.99 -18.06 -8.05
N ASP A 17 18.74 -16.88 -7.48
CA ASP A 17 18.49 -15.64 -8.23
C ASP A 17 19.66 -14.65 -8.19
N GLY A 18 20.75 -14.99 -7.47
CA GLY A 18 21.90 -14.12 -7.30
C GLY A 18 21.84 -13.24 -6.05
N PRO A 19 22.38 -12.01 -6.08
CA PRO A 19 22.48 -11.18 -4.86
C PRO A 19 21.13 -10.73 -4.31
N PHE A 20 20.07 -10.73 -5.13
CA PHE A 20 18.72 -10.32 -4.72
C PHE A 20 17.67 -11.26 -5.26
N ALA A 21 16.70 -11.61 -4.41
CA ALA A 21 15.52 -12.33 -4.85
C ALA A 21 14.71 -11.48 -5.84
N LEU A 22 14.21 -12.10 -6.90
CA LEU A 22 13.49 -11.44 -7.97
C LEU A 22 11.99 -11.72 -7.91
N SER A 23 11.19 -10.70 -8.19
CA SER A 23 9.77 -10.88 -8.45
C SER A 23 9.57 -11.45 -9.84
N THR A 24 8.91 -12.61 -9.91
CA THR A 24 8.72 -13.37 -11.16
C THR A 24 7.35 -13.16 -11.79
N THR A 25 6.42 -12.55 -11.08
CA THR A 25 5.06 -12.32 -11.57
C THR A 25 4.70 -10.84 -11.59
N MET A 26 3.98 -10.41 -12.63
CA MET A 26 3.47 -9.03 -12.73
C MET A 26 2.54 -8.66 -11.57
N ARG A 27 1.84 -9.65 -11.02
CA ARG A 27 1.00 -9.45 -9.83
C ARG A 27 1.82 -9.03 -8.60
N GLN A 28 2.97 -9.67 -8.38
CA GLN A 28 3.88 -9.29 -7.29
C GLN A 28 4.43 -7.89 -7.49
N VAL A 29 4.86 -7.56 -8.71
CA VAL A 29 5.36 -6.22 -9.05
C VAL A 29 4.30 -5.16 -8.83
N ALA A 30 3.08 -5.39 -9.30
CA ALA A 30 1.98 -4.44 -9.13
C ALA A 30 1.63 -4.23 -7.65
N ALA A 31 1.54 -5.32 -6.87
CA ALA A 31 1.30 -5.24 -5.43
C ALA A 31 2.40 -4.47 -4.70
N GLN A 32 3.65 -4.74 -5.02
CA GLN A 32 4.81 -4.07 -4.43
C GLN A 32 4.82 -2.58 -4.77
N ASN A 33 4.61 -2.22 -6.03
CA ASN A 33 4.59 -0.82 -6.47
C ASN A 33 3.44 -0.05 -5.83
N LEU A 34 2.26 -0.65 -5.74
CA LEU A 34 1.12 -0.05 -5.07
C LEU A 34 1.38 0.15 -3.57
N LYS A 35 1.97 -0.83 -2.91
CA LYS A 35 2.37 -0.73 -1.50
C LYS A 35 3.37 0.40 -1.30
N MET A 36 4.38 0.51 -2.15
CA MET A 36 5.38 1.58 -2.10
C MET A 36 4.72 2.96 -2.25
N LEU A 37 3.82 3.11 -3.22
CA LEU A 37 3.09 4.36 -3.44
C LEU A 37 2.27 4.79 -2.22
N VAL A 38 1.55 3.84 -1.65
CA VAL A 38 0.64 4.08 -0.51
C VAL A 38 1.41 4.44 0.76
N MET A 39 2.53 3.77 1.00
CA MET A 39 3.32 3.95 2.22
C MET A 39 4.28 5.14 2.16
N THR A 40 4.70 5.56 0.98
CA THR A 40 5.61 6.70 0.82
C THR A 40 4.88 8.01 1.14
N SER A 41 5.46 8.82 1.99
CA SER A 41 4.93 10.15 2.32
C SER A 41 5.35 11.17 1.27
N PRO A 42 4.48 12.13 0.91
CA PRO A 42 4.88 13.25 0.06
C PRO A 42 6.05 13.99 0.67
N GLY A 43 7.05 14.29 -0.15
CA GLY A 43 8.30 14.93 0.28
C GLY A 43 9.43 13.96 0.67
N GLU A 44 9.16 12.65 0.78
CA GLU A 44 10.20 11.65 1.06
C GLU A 44 11.14 11.41 -0.12
N ARG A 45 10.63 11.51 -1.35
CA ARG A 45 11.45 11.36 -2.56
C ARG A 45 12.08 12.67 -2.97
N VAL A 46 13.40 12.65 -3.12
CA VAL A 46 14.17 13.83 -3.53
C VAL A 46 13.83 14.29 -4.94
N TRP A 47 13.60 13.34 -5.87
CA TRP A 47 13.31 13.64 -7.28
C TRP A 47 11.87 14.00 -7.56
N ASP A 48 10.93 13.54 -6.73
CA ASP A 48 9.51 13.81 -6.90
C ASP A 48 8.83 13.98 -5.54
N LEU A 49 8.72 15.20 -5.13
CA LEU A 49 8.13 15.59 -3.84
C LEU A 49 6.62 15.36 -3.77
N LYS A 50 5.96 15.18 -4.90
CA LYS A 50 4.52 14.94 -4.98
C LYS A 50 4.15 13.46 -4.93
N PHE A 51 5.13 12.58 -5.06
CA PHE A 51 4.90 11.15 -5.03
C PHE A 51 4.50 10.66 -3.64
N GLY A 52 3.46 9.86 -3.60
CA GLY A 52 3.05 9.13 -2.41
C GLY A 52 1.74 9.60 -1.78
N VAL A 53 1.08 8.67 -1.13
CA VAL A 53 -0.16 8.93 -0.38
C VAL A 53 0.14 9.40 1.03
N GLY A 54 1.15 8.82 1.66
CA GLY A 54 1.54 9.14 3.02
C GLY A 54 0.51 8.70 4.06
N ILE A 55 0.06 7.47 3.99
CA ILE A 55 -0.93 6.92 4.92
C ILE A 55 -0.55 7.15 6.39
N LYS A 56 0.73 7.05 6.71
CA LYS A 56 1.23 7.27 8.07
C LYS A 56 0.92 8.66 8.62
N ASN A 57 0.83 9.66 7.78
CA ASN A 57 0.50 11.03 8.19
C ASN A 57 -0.93 11.16 8.71
N PHE A 58 -1.83 10.28 8.25
CA PHE A 58 -3.22 10.28 8.67
C PHE A 58 -3.47 9.55 10.00
N LEU A 59 -2.47 8.87 10.56
CA LEU A 59 -2.58 8.20 11.86
C LEU A 59 -2.93 9.15 13.01
N PHE A 60 -2.48 10.39 12.89
CA PHE A 60 -2.70 11.42 13.90
C PHE A 60 -3.97 12.24 13.67
N TRP A 61 -4.66 11.98 12.57
CA TRP A 61 -5.91 12.66 12.25
C TRP A 61 -7.08 11.96 12.90
N GLN A 62 -8.13 12.73 13.20
CA GLN A 62 -9.36 12.14 13.72
C GLN A 62 -10.00 11.20 12.68
N ASN A 63 -10.47 10.07 13.15
CA ASN A 63 -11.10 9.02 12.33
C ASN A 63 -12.53 9.41 11.95
N THR A 64 -12.66 10.51 11.20
CA THR A 64 -13.94 10.99 10.70
C THR A 64 -14.20 10.45 9.29
N PRO A 65 -15.48 10.34 8.87
CA PRO A 65 -15.81 9.96 7.49
C PRO A 65 -15.15 10.87 6.44
N GLY A 66 -14.96 12.15 6.75
CA GLY A 66 -14.26 13.10 5.89
C GLY A 66 -12.78 12.75 5.70
N THR A 67 -12.10 12.34 6.75
CA THR A 67 -10.71 11.88 6.70
C THR A 67 -10.56 10.64 5.82
N LEU A 68 -11.45 9.65 5.99
CA LEU A 68 -11.43 8.42 5.20
C LEU A 68 -11.68 8.69 3.71
N SER A 69 -12.62 9.57 3.38
CA SER A 69 -12.88 10.01 2.01
C SER A 69 -11.68 10.74 1.39
N THR A 70 -10.98 11.54 2.17
CA THR A 70 -9.76 12.23 1.72
C THR A 70 -8.64 11.23 1.40
N ILE A 71 -8.45 10.22 2.25
CA ILE A 71 -7.47 9.15 2.03
C ILE A 71 -7.79 8.38 0.75
N GLU A 72 -9.05 7.98 0.57
CA GLU A 72 -9.47 7.26 -0.63
C GLU A 72 -9.23 8.06 -1.90
N SER A 73 -9.64 9.33 -1.92
CA SER A 73 -9.44 10.24 -3.05
C SER A 73 -7.96 10.38 -3.38
N ARG A 74 -7.10 10.50 -2.38
CA ARG A 74 -5.66 10.62 -2.56
C ARG A 74 -5.04 9.33 -3.11
N ILE A 75 -5.47 8.16 -2.61
CA ILE A 75 -5.04 6.86 -3.15
C ILE A 75 -5.40 6.76 -4.63
N ARG A 76 -6.64 7.07 -5.01
CA ARG A 76 -7.10 7.03 -6.40
C ARG A 76 -6.32 7.99 -7.29
N GLN A 77 -6.14 9.23 -6.84
CA GLN A 77 -5.40 10.25 -7.59
C GLN A 77 -3.94 9.84 -7.82
N GLN A 78 -3.25 9.43 -6.79
CA GLN A 78 -1.85 9.02 -6.87
C GLN A 78 -1.66 7.77 -7.73
N THR A 79 -2.55 6.79 -7.59
CA THR A 79 -2.51 5.58 -8.41
C THR A 79 -2.75 5.89 -9.90
N THR A 80 -3.69 6.75 -10.22
CA THR A 80 -3.94 7.16 -11.60
C THR A 80 -2.75 7.90 -12.20
N THR A 81 -2.06 8.71 -11.40
CA THR A 81 -0.92 9.51 -11.88
C THR A 81 0.34 8.66 -12.08
N TYR A 82 0.67 7.81 -11.11
CA TYR A 82 1.95 7.08 -11.08
C TYR A 82 1.89 5.62 -11.52
N LEU A 83 0.72 4.98 -11.37
CA LEU A 83 0.50 3.58 -11.72
C LEU A 83 -0.73 3.43 -12.62
N PRO A 84 -0.69 3.96 -13.86
CA PRO A 84 -1.86 3.99 -14.74
C PRO A 84 -2.36 2.59 -15.14
N TYR A 85 -1.53 1.58 -15.00
CA TYR A 85 -1.90 0.17 -15.27
C TYR A 85 -2.68 -0.48 -14.13
N ILE A 86 -2.79 0.19 -12.97
CA ILE A 86 -3.57 -0.28 -11.82
C ILE A 86 -4.85 0.53 -11.70
N LYS A 87 -5.99 -0.14 -11.66
CA LYS A 87 -7.28 0.48 -11.37
C LYS A 87 -7.77 0.06 -9.99
N ILE A 88 -8.02 1.05 -9.15
CA ILE A 88 -8.59 0.82 -7.82
C ILE A 88 -10.08 0.55 -7.96
N GLN A 89 -10.54 -0.60 -7.48
CA GLN A 89 -11.95 -0.95 -7.43
C GLN A 89 -12.61 -0.39 -6.18
N SER A 90 -12.09 -0.76 -5.03
CA SER A 90 -12.62 -0.32 -3.73
C SER A 90 -11.52 -0.16 -2.71
N VAL A 91 -11.75 0.72 -1.77
CA VAL A 91 -10.89 0.93 -0.60
C VAL A 91 -11.75 0.71 0.63
N LEU A 92 -11.40 -0.28 1.43
CA LEU A 92 -12.10 -0.64 2.65
C LEU A 92 -11.23 -0.26 3.85
N PHE A 93 -11.85 0.38 4.82
CA PHE A 93 -11.21 0.77 6.06
C PHE A 93 -11.70 -0.14 7.16
N ASN A 94 -10.84 -0.99 7.67
CA ASN A 94 -11.15 -1.89 8.77
C ASN A 94 -10.64 -1.28 10.07
N LYS A 95 -11.57 -0.97 10.97
CA LYS A 95 -11.24 -0.68 12.35
C LYS A 95 -11.08 -2.03 13.05
N SER A 96 -9.94 -2.31 13.63
CA SER A 96 -9.82 -3.51 14.44
C SER A 96 -10.52 -3.30 15.79
N SER A 97 -11.81 -3.57 15.79
CA SER A 97 -12.57 -3.82 17.01
C SER A 97 -12.51 -5.31 17.35
N GLU A 98 -11.34 -5.86 17.53
CA GLU A 98 -11.24 -7.19 18.12
C GLU A 98 -11.40 -7.06 19.64
N GLY A 99 -12.63 -7.29 20.09
CA GLY A 99 -13.03 -7.98 21.29
C GLY A 99 -12.22 -7.87 22.57
N ARG A 100 -11.64 -6.70 22.88
CA ARG A 100 -11.05 -6.46 24.18
C ARG A 100 -11.75 -5.30 24.85
N ALA A 101 -12.68 -5.69 25.73
CA ALA A 101 -13.34 -4.78 26.65
C ALA A 101 -12.30 -4.12 27.56
N GLY A 102 -11.93 -2.90 27.26
CA GLY A 102 -11.12 -2.02 28.07
C GLY A 102 -11.01 -0.66 27.39
N PRO A 103 -11.01 0.45 28.13
CA PRO A 103 -10.74 1.76 27.55
C PRO A 103 -9.27 1.85 27.21
N SER A 104 -8.86 1.19 26.13
CA SER A 104 -7.50 1.22 25.67
C SER A 104 -7.36 2.24 24.55
N MET A 105 -6.37 3.09 24.68
CA MET A 105 -5.94 4.11 23.71
C MET A 105 -5.58 3.57 22.31
N MET A 106 -6.10 2.41 21.91
CA MET A 106 -5.82 1.74 20.63
C MET A 106 -6.96 1.85 19.60
N ASP A 107 -7.90 2.75 19.80
CA ASP A 107 -8.97 2.99 18.84
C ASP A 107 -8.51 3.59 17.49
N ASN A 108 -7.20 3.80 17.34
CA ASN A 108 -6.59 4.37 16.13
C ASN A 108 -5.90 3.34 15.24
N PHE A 109 -6.10 2.05 15.46
CA PHE A 109 -5.58 1.05 14.54
C PHE A 109 -6.49 0.94 13.31
N LEU A 110 -6.01 1.48 12.21
CA LEU A 110 -6.68 1.43 10.93
C LEU A 110 -5.92 0.47 10.01
N SER A 111 -6.58 -0.55 9.52
CA SER A 111 -6.05 -1.31 8.38
C SER A 111 -6.82 -0.92 7.12
N ILE A 112 -6.09 -0.64 6.07
CA ILE A 112 -6.67 -0.26 4.79
C ILE A 112 -6.52 -1.44 3.83
N GLN A 113 -7.64 -1.90 3.31
CA GLN A 113 -7.68 -2.94 2.31
C GLN A 113 -8.02 -2.32 0.96
N ILE A 114 -7.14 -2.45 0.00
CA ILE A 114 -7.27 -1.90 -1.33
C ILE A 114 -7.50 -3.05 -2.31
N ASN A 115 -8.66 -3.07 -2.94
CA ASN A 115 -8.96 -3.98 -4.04
C ASN A 115 -8.61 -3.29 -5.35
N TYR A 116 -7.77 -3.91 -6.16
CA TYR A 116 -7.30 -3.36 -7.42
C TYR A 116 -7.27 -4.40 -8.54
N ILE A 117 -7.28 -3.92 -9.76
CA ILE A 117 -7.11 -4.74 -10.98
C ILE A 117 -5.95 -4.17 -11.78
N VAL A 118 -5.11 -5.06 -12.28
CA VAL A 118 -4.07 -4.74 -13.26
C VAL A 118 -4.71 -4.83 -14.65
N THR A 119 -4.94 -3.69 -15.28
CA THR A 119 -5.79 -3.56 -16.48
C THR A 119 -5.32 -4.39 -17.68
N PRO A 120 -4.00 -4.46 -18.02
CA PRO A 120 -3.62 -5.22 -19.21
C PRO A 120 -3.84 -6.72 -19.07
N LEU A 121 -3.79 -7.24 -17.85
CA LEU A 121 -3.83 -8.68 -17.57
C LEU A 121 -5.16 -9.14 -17.00
N GLY A 122 -6.06 -8.23 -16.61
CA GLY A 122 -7.31 -8.57 -15.93
C GLY A 122 -7.12 -9.27 -14.57
N ILE A 123 -5.92 -9.18 -14.00
CA ILE A 123 -5.58 -9.84 -12.74
C ILE A 123 -5.95 -8.93 -11.58
N GLY A 124 -6.90 -9.37 -10.77
CA GLY A 124 -7.26 -8.72 -9.53
C GLY A 124 -6.30 -9.05 -8.39
N GLY A 125 -6.12 -8.11 -7.47
CA GLY A 125 -5.36 -8.29 -6.27
C GLY A 125 -5.97 -7.54 -5.09
N VAL A 126 -5.61 -7.95 -3.90
CA VAL A 126 -5.98 -7.29 -2.65
C VAL A 126 -4.70 -6.92 -1.92
N LEU A 127 -4.55 -5.65 -1.60
CA LEU A 127 -3.45 -5.16 -0.79
C LEU A 127 -4.00 -4.73 0.57
N THR A 128 -3.51 -5.33 1.62
CA THR A 128 -3.81 -4.91 2.99
C THR A 128 -2.61 -4.16 3.55
N VAL A 129 -2.83 -2.92 3.93
CA VAL A 129 -1.80 -2.07 4.55
C VAL A 129 -2.21 -1.81 5.99
N PRO A 130 -1.46 -2.32 6.96
CA PRO A 130 -1.68 -1.94 8.35
C PRO A 130 -1.22 -0.49 8.55
N VAL A 131 -2.13 0.34 9.02
CA VAL A 131 -1.87 1.73 9.37
C VAL A 131 -1.86 1.82 10.90
N GLY A 132 -0.88 1.25 11.51
CA GLY A 132 -0.73 1.26 12.96
C GLY A 132 0.74 1.18 13.34
N VAL A 133 1.05 1.62 14.56
CA VAL A 133 2.35 1.39 15.14
C VAL A 133 2.40 -0.07 15.56
N THR A 134 3.00 -0.92 14.73
CA THR A 134 3.46 -2.21 15.21
C THR A 134 4.70 -1.95 16.04
N ALA A 135 4.53 -2.10 17.30
CA ALA A 135 5.69 -2.16 18.18
C ALA A 135 6.52 -3.41 17.83
#